data_c35778286e015654fccf6bfe35236463
#
_entry.id   c35778286e015654fccf6bfe35236463
#
_cell.length_a   1.000
_cell.length_b   1.000
_cell.length_c   1.000
_cell.angle_alpha   90.00
_cell.angle_beta   90.00
_cell.angle_gamma   90.00
#
_symmetry.space_group_name_H-M   'P 1'
#
loop_
_entity.id
_entity.type
_entity.pdbx_description
1 polymer ?
#
loop_
_entity_poly.entity_id
_entity_poly.type
_entity_poly.pdbx_seq_one_letter_code
_entity_poly.pdbx_strand_id
1 'polypeptide(L)'
;MKLAVIGIGNIGGALADRWQMAGHEVTRIGREGGSVSDAEAVVVAVPGGAIREALDNVQGLEGKTVIDATNLLGVSPPESFPSNAEFVKSRTNGPTAKSFNANFAVPCDWVSEAGSIPSNLWCGDEEARQVVEQLNRDAGYEPVYAGPLENAAAQENFVSTLFYGISQGGMGPFLYRIAPPDQL
;
A
#
# COMPACT_ATOMS: atom_id res chain seq x y z
N MET A 1 -1.42 -15.66 -6.78
CA MET A 1 -2.70 -14.98 -7.13
C MET A 1 -2.52 -14.02 -8.30
N LYS A 2 -3.62 -13.62 -8.94
CA LYS A 2 -3.61 -12.59 -9.98
C LYS A 2 -3.77 -11.22 -9.34
N LEU A 3 -2.80 -10.33 -9.54
CA LEU A 3 -2.77 -8.99 -8.98
C LEU A 3 -2.85 -7.93 -10.07
N ALA A 4 -3.48 -6.80 -9.78
CA ALA A 4 -3.34 -5.60 -10.58
C ALA A 4 -2.70 -4.49 -9.75
N VAL A 5 -1.72 -3.79 -10.30
CA VAL A 5 -1.06 -2.64 -9.67
C VAL A 5 -1.36 -1.40 -10.50
N ILE A 6 -2.13 -0.48 -9.94
CA ILE A 6 -2.47 0.81 -10.54
C ILE A 6 -1.43 1.82 -10.08
N GLY A 7 -0.66 2.34 -11.03
CA GLY A 7 0.51 3.18 -10.76
C GLY A 7 1.82 2.38 -10.74
N ILE A 8 2.66 2.61 -11.74
CA ILE A 8 3.93 1.90 -11.98
C ILE A 8 5.15 2.79 -11.69
N GLY A 9 4.98 3.72 -10.75
CA GLY A 9 6.07 4.55 -10.22
C GLY A 9 6.99 3.77 -9.27
N ASN A 10 7.78 4.49 -8.48
CA ASN A 10 8.78 3.89 -7.60
C ASN A 10 8.19 2.84 -6.62
N ILE A 11 7.07 3.15 -5.97
CA ILE A 11 6.42 2.21 -5.04
C ILE A 11 5.76 1.07 -5.79
N GLY A 12 4.81 1.38 -6.69
CA GLY A 12 4.04 0.35 -7.40
C GLY A 12 4.90 -0.54 -8.28
N GLY A 13 5.92 0.01 -8.95
CA GLY A 13 6.88 -0.76 -9.73
C GLY A 13 7.67 -1.74 -8.86
N ALA A 14 8.28 -1.26 -7.75
CA ALA A 14 9.07 -2.10 -6.85
C ALA A 14 8.23 -3.21 -6.20
N LEU A 15 6.99 -2.91 -5.78
CA LEU A 15 6.08 -3.92 -5.24
C LEU A 15 5.69 -4.96 -6.30
N ALA A 16 5.37 -4.51 -7.52
CA ALA A 16 5.04 -5.40 -8.63
C ALA A 16 6.18 -6.38 -8.96
N ASP A 17 7.44 -5.89 -8.94
CA ASP A 17 8.62 -6.74 -9.16
C ASP A 17 8.75 -7.81 -8.07
N ARG A 18 8.61 -7.43 -6.80
CA ARG A 18 8.68 -8.37 -5.66
C ARG A 18 7.61 -9.44 -5.74
N TRP A 19 6.36 -9.06 -6.02
CA TRP A 19 5.26 -10.03 -6.16
C TRP A 19 5.42 -10.95 -7.37
N GLN A 20 5.97 -10.46 -8.48
CA GLN A 20 6.33 -11.33 -9.61
C GLN A 20 7.43 -12.34 -9.22
N MET A 21 8.45 -11.90 -8.47
CA MET A 21 9.50 -12.79 -7.95
C MET A 21 8.94 -13.83 -6.97
N ALA A 22 7.91 -13.47 -6.19
CA ALA A 22 7.19 -14.37 -5.30
C ALA A 22 6.19 -15.31 -6.02
N GLY A 23 6.07 -15.22 -7.35
CA GLY A 23 5.25 -16.12 -8.16
C GLY A 23 3.82 -15.65 -8.40
N HIS A 24 3.49 -14.37 -8.16
CA HIS A 24 2.20 -13.80 -8.54
C HIS A 24 2.17 -13.43 -10.03
N GLU A 25 0.99 -13.51 -10.64
CA GLU A 25 0.71 -12.95 -11.95
C GLU A 25 0.32 -11.47 -11.77
N VAL A 26 1.18 -10.54 -12.20
CA VAL A 26 0.99 -9.10 -11.94
C VAL A 26 0.71 -8.34 -13.22
N THR A 27 -0.49 -7.76 -13.31
CA THR A 27 -0.86 -6.79 -14.34
C THR A 27 -0.51 -5.38 -13.85
N ARG A 28 0.24 -4.64 -14.66
CA ARG A 28 0.66 -3.26 -14.35
C ARG A 28 -0.18 -2.28 -15.15
N ILE A 29 -0.82 -1.34 -14.46
CA ILE A 29 -1.70 -0.34 -15.07
C ILE A 29 -1.08 1.05 -14.89
N GLY A 30 -0.76 1.67 -16.02
CA GLY A 30 -0.24 3.03 -16.10
C GLY A 30 -1.35 4.09 -16.13
N ARG A 31 -1.01 5.29 -16.59
CA ARG A 31 -1.94 6.43 -16.66
C ARG A 31 -3.04 6.25 -17.71
N GLU A 32 -2.81 5.42 -18.71
CA GLU A 32 -3.78 5.08 -19.73
C GLU A 32 -4.99 4.29 -19.20
N GLY A 33 -4.90 3.82 -17.96
CA GLY A 33 -5.94 3.00 -17.35
C GLY A 33 -5.95 1.57 -17.87
N GLY A 34 -7.05 0.85 -17.62
CA GLY A 34 -7.20 -0.53 -18.06
C GLY A 34 -8.28 -1.28 -17.31
N SER A 35 -8.27 -2.61 -17.43
CA SER A 35 -9.20 -3.50 -16.72
C SER A 35 -8.49 -4.32 -15.65
N VAL A 36 -9.13 -4.42 -14.49
CA VAL A 36 -8.72 -5.28 -13.37
C VAL A 36 -9.70 -6.44 -13.14
N SER A 37 -10.58 -6.70 -14.10
CA SER A 37 -11.65 -7.71 -13.95
C SER A 37 -11.12 -9.09 -13.58
N ASP A 38 -9.95 -9.50 -14.10
CA ASP A 38 -9.32 -10.79 -13.86
C ASP A 38 -8.48 -10.83 -12.56
N ALA A 39 -8.25 -9.68 -11.93
CA ALA A 39 -7.47 -9.62 -10.71
C ALA A 39 -8.26 -10.12 -9.49
N GLU A 40 -7.59 -10.85 -8.61
CA GLU A 40 -8.10 -11.28 -7.30
C GLU A 40 -7.95 -10.14 -6.28
N ALA A 41 -6.90 -9.34 -6.43
CA ALA A 41 -6.68 -8.14 -5.61
C ALA A 41 -6.04 -7.01 -6.44
N VAL A 42 -6.30 -5.77 -6.02
CA VAL A 42 -5.81 -4.56 -6.68
C VAL A 42 -5.01 -3.73 -5.69
N VAL A 43 -3.87 -3.22 -6.12
CA VAL A 43 -3.06 -2.28 -5.34
C VAL A 43 -3.02 -0.93 -6.04
N VAL A 44 -3.37 0.14 -5.32
CA VAL A 44 -3.36 1.52 -5.83
C VAL A 44 -2.12 2.22 -5.29
N ALA A 45 -1.15 2.51 -6.17
CA ALA A 45 0.15 3.10 -5.83
C ALA A 45 0.46 4.32 -6.71
N VAL A 46 -0.48 5.26 -6.73
CA VAL A 46 -0.37 6.53 -7.45
C VAL A 46 -0.05 7.69 -6.48
N PRO A 47 0.38 8.87 -6.94
CA PRO A 47 0.40 10.07 -6.11
C PRO A 47 -0.99 10.32 -5.50
N GLY A 48 -1.05 10.66 -4.20
CA GLY A 48 -2.33 10.73 -3.47
C GLY A 48 -3.38 11.65 -4.11
N GLY A 49 -2.96 12.77 -4.69
CA GLY A 49 -3.86 13.68 -5.39
C GLY A 49 -4.38 13.17 -6.75
N ALA A 50 -3.78 12.10 -7.29
CA ALA A 50 -4.20 11.51 -8.57
C ALA A 50 -5.16 10.30 -8.39
N ILE A 51 -5.54 9.98 -7.16
CA ILE A 51 -6.29 8.74 -6.87
C ILE A 51 -7.65 8.69 -7.57
N ARG A 52 -8.38 9.82 -7.63
CA ARG A 52 -9.66 9.90 -8.33
C ARG A 52 -9.50 9.54 -9.80
N GLU A 53 -8.62 10.26 -10.50
CA GLU A 53 -8.36 10.04 -11.92
C GLU A 53 -7.93 8.59 -12.20
N ALA A 54 -7.06 8.05 -11.35
CA ALA A 54 -6.58 6.67 -11.48
C ALA A 54 -7.71 5.64 -11.38
N LEU A 55 -8.65 5.82 -10.43
CA LEU A 55 -9.80 4.91 -10.29
C LEU A 55 -10.84 5.10 -11.42
N ASP A 56 -11.04 6.34 -11.89
CA ASP A 56 -11.98 6.64 -12.97
C ASP A 56 -11.54 6.00 -14.32
N ASN A 57 -10.22 5.82 -14.52
CA ASN A 57 -9.65 5.22 -15.74
C ASN A 57 -9.55 3.69 -15.69
N VAL A 58 -10.00 3.04 -14.59
CA VAL A 58 -9.88 1.59 -14.42
C VAL A 58 -11.25 0.94 -14.32
N GLN A 59 -11.44 -0.15 -15.07
CA GLN A 59 -12.69 -0.93 -15.08
C GLN A 59 -12.55 -2.20 -14.24
N GLY A 60 -13.67 -2.66 -13.66
CA GLY A 60 -13.74 -3.94 -12.95
C GLY A 60 -13.31 -3.88 -11.48
N LEU A 61 -13.34 -2.70 -10.86
CA LEU A 61 -12.98 -2.49 -9.45
C LEU A 61 -14.06 -2.93 -8.45
N GLU A 62 -15.33 -2.97 -8.88
CA GLU A 62 -16.47 -3.26 -7.99
C GLU A 62 -16.30 -4.60 -7.27
N GLY A 63 -16.43 -4.61 -5.96
CA GLY A 63 -16.33 -5.78 -5.10
C GLY A 63 -14.93 -6.37 -4.93
N LYS A 64 -13.89 -5.80 -5.56
CA LYS A 64 -12.52 -6.28 -5.44
C LYS A 64 -11.92 -5.97 -4.07
N THR A 65 -11.02 -6.83 -3.60
CA THR A 65 -10.11 -6.47 -2.51
C THR A 65 -9.11 -5.44 -3.02
N VAL A 66 -9.10 -4.24 -2.41
CA VAL A 66 -8.22 -3.14 -2.84
C VAL A 66 -7.31 -2.70 -1.70
N ILE A 67 -6.03 -2.57 -1.99
CA ILE A 67 -5.01 -2.05 -1.08
C ILE A 67 -4.61 -0.65 -1.55
N ASP A 68 -4.84 0.35 -0.72
CA ASP A 68 -4.37 1.71 -0.96
C ASP A 68 -2.96 1.89 -0.40
N ALA A 69 -2.00 2.13 -1.28
CA ALA A 69 -0.59 2.42 -0.94
C ALA A 69 -0.23 3.91 -1.10
N THR A 70 -1.21 4.80 -1.25
CA THR A 70 -0.98 6.22 -1.47
C THR A 70 -0.65 6.97 -0.17
N ASN A 71 -0.12 8.19 -0.29
CA ASN A 71 0.06 9.16 0.80
C ASN A 71 -0.45 10.54 0.39
N LEU A 72 -1.04 11.26 1.35
CA LEU A 72 -1.51 12.63 1.20
C LEU A 72 -0.39 13.63 1.55
N LEU A 73 0.64 13.69 0.72
CA LEU A 73 1.77 14.60 0.95
C LEU A 73 1.43 16.01 0.44
N GLY A 74 0.83 16.82 1.32
CA GLY A 74 0.45 18.20 1.00
C GLY A 74 -0.80 18.35 0.14
N VAL A 75 -1.59 17.30 0.00
CA VAL A 75 -2.89 17.29 -0.69
C VAL A 75 -3.97 16.74 0.23
N SER A 76 -5.24 17.01 -0.10
CA SER A 76 -6.40 16.46 0.63
C SER A 76 -7.01 15.28 -0.10
N PRO A 77 -7.68 14.36 0.61
CA PRO A 77 -8.47 13.30 0.00
C PRO A 77 -9.60 13.88 -0.88
N PRO A 78 -10.06 13.13 -1.89
CA PRO A 78 -11.23 13.55 -2.66
C PRO A 78 -12.49 13.65 -1.78
N GLU A 79 -13.42 14.53 -2.17
CA GLU A 79 -14.80 14.62 -1.64
C GLU A 79 -14.89 14.74 -0.10
N SER A 80 -13.86 15.29 0.54
CA SER A 80 -13.79 15.42 2.01
C SER A 80 -13.82 14.09 2.77
N PHE A 81 -13.44 12.97 2.13
CA PHE A 81 -13.20 11.72 2.85
C PHE A 81 -12.06 11.91 3.87
N PRO A 82 -12.06 11.19 4.99
CA PRO A 82 -10.98 11.28 5.97
C PRO A 82 -9.62 10.82 5.44
N SER A 83 -9.60 9.85 4.50
CA SER A 83 -8.41 9.29 3.88
C SER A 83 -8.66 8.86 2.43
N ASN A 84 -7.60 8.63 1.67
CA ASN A 84 -7.70 8.02 0.35
C ASN A 84 -8.25 6.59 0.42
N ALA A 85 -7.93 5.82 1.46
CA ALA A 85 -8.42 4.46 1.61
C ALA A 85 -9.95 4.41 1.78
N GLU A 86 -10.54 5.34 2.53
CA GLU A 86 -11.99 5.44 2.66
C GLU A 86 -12.67 5.91 1.36
N PHE A 87 -12.02 6.79 0.60
CA PHE A 87 -12.46 7.12 -0.76
C PHE A 87 -12.42 5.89 -1.67
N VAL A 88 -11.35 5.11 -1.65
CA VAL A 88 -11.24 3.85 -2.41
C VAL A 88 -12.38 2.91 -2.04
N LYS A 89 -12.63 2.70 -0.73
CA LYS A 89 -13.74 1.87 -0.24
C LYS A 89 -15.08 2.29 -0.82
N SER A 90 -15.36 3.60 -0.85
CA SER A 90 -16.61 4.13 -1.39
C SER A 90 -16.79 3.89 -2.88
N ARG A 91 -15.68 3.77 -3.63
CA ARG A 91 -15.69 3.57 -5.09
C ARG A 91 -15.73 2.11 -5.51
N THR A 92 -15.28 1.21 -4.65
CA THR A 92 -15.13 -0.20 -4.98
C THR A 92 -16.16 -1.09 -4.31
N ASN A 93 -16.74 -0.67 -3.19
CA ASN A 93 -17.63 -1.45 -2.33
C ASN A 93 -17.05 -2.82 -1.92
N GLY A 94 -15.74 -3.02 -2.09
CA GLY A 94 -15.03 -4.25 -1.79
C GLY A 94 -14.23 -4.15 -0.48
N PRO A 95 -13.65 -5.25 0.01
CA PRO A 95 -12.73 -5.23 1.13
C PRO A 95 -11.55 -4.29 0.85
N THR A 96 -11.27 -3.38 1.78
CA THR A 96 -10.25 -2.34 1.57
C THR A 96 -9.25 -2.29 2.71
N ALA A 97 -7.99 -2.13 2.39
CA ALA A 97 -6.91 -1.92 3.35
C ALA A 97 -6.00 -0.77 2.92
N LYS A 98 -5.37 -0.14 3.90
CA LYS A 98 -4.24 0.78 3.75
C LYS A 98 -2.97 0.03 4.11
N SER A 99 -1.99 -0.03 3.19
CA SER A 99 -0.70 -0.68 3.41
C SER A 99 0.37 -0.15 2.47
N PHE A 100 1.65 -0.45 2.72
CA PHE A 100 2.81 -0.05 1.90
C PHE A 100 3.06 1.45 1.78
N ASN A 101 2.27 2.29 2.43
CA ASN A 101 2.44 3.74 2.45
C ASN A 101 3.51 4.20 3.46
N ALA A 102 3.77 3.42 4.51
CA ALA A 102 4.70 3.74 5.59
C ALA A 102 6.08 3.07 5.41
N ASN A 103 6.50 2.81 4.18
CA ASN A 103 7.84 2.36 3.83
C ASN A 103 8.38 3.19 2.66
N PHE A 104 9.69 3.41 2.63
CA PHE A 104 10.32 4.02 1.47
C PHE A 104 10.34 3.04 0.29
N ALA A 105 10.34 3.58 -0.92
CA ALA A 105 10.67 2.83 -2.13
C ALA A 105 12.18 2.51 -2.12
N VAL A 106 12.58 1.57 -1.28
CA VAL A 106 13.97 1.11 -1.21
C VAL A 106 14.22 -0.01 -2.21
N PRO A 107 15.45 -0.19 -2.68
CA PRO A 107 15.83 -1.34 -3.49
C PRO A 107 15.43 -2.67 -2.84
N CYS A 108 15.10 -3.67 -3.66
CA CYS A 108 14.64 -4.97 -3.15
C CYS A 108 15.67 -5.66 -2.24
N ASP A 109 16.95 -5.51 -2.54
CA ASP A 109 18.08 -6.03 -1.76
C ASP A 109 18.12 -5.46 -0.33
N TRP A 110 17.81 -4.18 -0.13
CA TRP A 110 17.77 -3.59 1.21
C TRP A 110 16.81 -4.31 2.16
N VAL A 111 15.66 -4.77 1.64
CA VAL A 111 14.68 -5.49 2.43
C VAL A 111 15.16 -6.92 2.72
N SER A 112 15.73 -7.60 1.72
CA SER A 112 16.23 -8.97 1.87
C SER A 112 17.54 -9.07 2.67
N GLU A 113 18.37 -8.02 2.66
CA GLU A 113 19.65 -7.94 3.38
C GLU A 113 19.52 -7.29 4.78
N ALA A 114 18.33 -6.84 5.16
CA ALA A 114 18.09 -6.32 6.49
C ALA A 114 18.41 -7.37 7.56
N GLY A 115 19.05 -6.97 8.66
CA GLY A 115 19.42 -7.87 9.76
C GLY A 115 18.24 -8.51 10.48
N SER A 116 17.02 -8.03 10.23
CA SER A 116 15.75 -8.62 10.66
C SER A 116 14.67 -8.26 9.65
N ILE A 117 13.62 -9.08 9.54
CA ILE A 117 12.49 -8.81 8.64
C ILE A 117 11.85 -7.47 9.05
N PRO A 118 11.85 -6.44 8.18
CA PRO A 118 11.26 -5.16 8.50
C PRO A 118 9.73 -5.25 8.57
N SER A 119 9.12 -4.41 9.39
CA SER A 119 7.67 -4.34 9.50
C SER A 119 7.05 -3.48 8.41
N ASN A 120 5.80 -3.78 8.07
CA ASN A 120 4.94 -2.89 7.33
C ASN A 120 3.58 -2.79 8.01
N LEU A 121 3.20 -1.55 8.35
CA LEU A 121 1.90 -1.26 8.95
C LEU A 121 0.78 -1.43 7.94
N TRP A 122 -0.33 -2.01 8.39
CA TRP A 122 -1.57 -2.00 7.62
C TRP A 122 -2.78 -1.82 8.54
N CYS A 123 -3.82 -1.15 8.04
CA CYS A 123 -5.14 -1.08 8.65
C CYS A 123 -6.20 -1.32 7.58
N GLY A 124 -7.38 -1.79 7.97
CA GLY A 124 -8.41 -2.09 6.98
C GLY A 124 -9.48 -3.03 7.47
N ASP A 125 -10.32 -3.43 6.51
CA ASP A 125 -11.39 -4.41 6.71
C ASP A 125 -10.82 -5.78 7.04
N GLU A 126 -11.50 -6.52 7.92
CA GLU A 126 -11.08 -7.88 8.30
C GLU A 126 -11.09 -8.83 7.09
N GLU A 127 -12.00 -8.63 6.15
CA GLU A 127 -12.11 -9.41 4.93
C GLU A 127 -10.90 -9.22 3.98
N ALA A 128 -10.15 -8.12 4.12
CA ALA A 128 -8.92 -7.88 3.38
C ALA A 128 -7.69 -8.53 4.02
N ARG A 129 -7.76 -8.94 5.32
CA ARG A 129 -6.62 -9.39 6.12
C ARG A 129 -5.76 -10.44 5.43
N GLN A 130 -6.36 -11.52 4.98
CA GLN A 130 -5.61 -12.62 4.39
C GLN A 130 -4.78 -12.18 3.19
N VAL A 131 -5.36 -11.36 2.32
CA VAL A 131 -4.72 -10.86 1.11
C VAL A 131 -3.61 -9.86 1.46
N VAL A 132 -3.90 -8.87 2.31
CA VAL A 132 -2.92 -7.82 2.64
C VAL A 132 -1.71 -8.39 3.39
N GLU A 133 -1.93 -9.31 4.33
CA GLU A 133 -0.83 -9.93 5.07
C GLU A 133 0.01 -10.87 4.19
N GLN A 134 -0.61 -11.62 3.27
CA GLN A 134 0.13 -12.42 2.30
C GLN A 134 1.00 -11.54 1.41
N LEU A 135 0.45 -10.47 0.85
CA LEU A 135 1.19 -9.56 -0.02
C LEU A 135 2.32 -8.80 0.71
N ASN A 136 2.16 -8.55 2.01
CA ASN A 136 3.23 -8.01 2.83
C ASN A 136 4.40 -9.00 2.94
N ARG A 137 4.12 -10.26 3.31
CA ARG A 137 5.14 -11.31 3.43
C ARG A 137 5.85 -11.58 2.10
N ASP A 138 5.10 -11.63 1.02
CA ASP A 138 5.65 -11.85 -0.33
C ASP A 138 6.48 -10.65 -0.83
N ALA A 139 6.25 -9.46 -0.29
CA ALA A 139 7.09 -8.29 -0.50
C ALA A 139 8.29 -8.21 0.47
N GLY A 140 8.47 -9.18 1.38
CA GLY A 140 9.57 -9.26 2.33
C GLY A 140 9.35 -8.52 3.66
N TYR A 141 8.11 -8.21 4.00
CA TYR A 141 7.77 -7.49 5.23
C TYR A 141 6.98 -8.35 6.21
N GLU A 142 7.18 -8.11 7.51
CA GLU A 142 6.27 -8.61 8.55
C GLU A 142 5.06 -7.66 8.64
N PRO A 143 3.83 -8.15 8.37
CA PRO A 143 2.63 -7.32 8.48
C PRO A 143 2.31 -7.01 9.93
N VAL A 144 2.05 -5.74 10.25
CA VAL A 144 1.62 -5.28 11.57
C VAL A 144 0.26 -4.62 11.45
N TYR A 145 -0.76 -5.24 12.03
CA TYR A 145 -2.12 -4.71 12.01
C TYR A 145 -2.26 -3.50 12.91
N ALA A 146 -2.66 -2.38 12.34
CA ALA A 146 -2.82 -1.08 12.99
C ALA A 146 -4.29 -0.68 13.22
N GLY A 147 -5.22 -1.63 13.14
CA GLY A 147 -6.64 -1.39 13.39
C GLY A 147 -7.52 -1.31 12.14
N PRO A 148 -8.80 -0.91 12.31
CA PRO A 148 -9.77 -0.86 11.22
C PRO A 148 -9.45 0.26 10.21
N LEU A 149 -10.22 0.33 9.11
CA LEU A 149 -9.94 1.23 7.98
C LEU A 149 -9.94 2.72 8.38
N GLU A 150 -10.72 3.10 9.38
CA GLU A 150 -10.77 4.45 9.94
C GLU A 150 -9.41 4.95 10.46
N ASN A 151 -8.48 4.04 10.74
CA ASN A 151 -7.11 4.37 11.13
C ASN A 151 -6.23 4.79 9.94
N ALA A 152 -6.71 4.71 8.71
CA ALA A 152 -5.94 5.08 7.51
C ALA A 152 -5.45 6.53 7.53
N ALA A 153 -6.28 7.46 7.99
CA ALA A 153 -5.88 8.87 8.14
C ALA A 153 -4.74 9.05 9.17
N ALA A 154 -4.78 8.29 10.28
CA ALA A 154 -3.70 8.32 11.27
C ALA A 154 -2.40 7.70 10.71
N GLN A 155 -2.49 6.63 9.92
CA GLN A 155 -1.34 6.02 9.27
C GLN A 155 -0.70 6.96 8.21
N GLU A 156 -1.49 7.72 7.46
CA GLU A 156 -1.00 8.77 6.56
C GLU A 156 -0.34 9.92 7.30
N ASN A 157 -0.93 10.37 8.43
CA ASN A 157 -0.35 11.40 9.28
C ASN A 157 0.96 10.95 9.92
N PHE A 158 1.09 9.68 10.32
CA PHE A 158 2.35 9.12 10.79
C PHE A 158 3.47 9.31 9.75
N VAL A 159 3.19 9.04 8.48
CA VAL A 159 4.16 9.22 7.39
C VAL A 159 4.52 10.70 7.20
N SER A 160 3.52 11.57 7.06
CA SER A 160 3.74 12.99 6.75
C SER A 160 4.40 13.77 7.88
N THR A 161 4.32 13.28 9.13
CA THR A 161 4.86 13.96 10.32
C THR A 161 6.10 13.25 10.88
N LEU A 162 5.93 12.05 11.42
CA LEU A 162 7.02 11.36 12.14
C LEU A 162 8.02 10.71 11.19
N PHE A 163 7.54 9.95 10.21
CA PHE A 163 8.39 9.22 9.28
C PHE A 163 9.29 10.14 8.45
N TYR A 164 8.70 11.19 7.88
CA TYR A 164 9.47 12.23 7.21
C TYR A 164 10.39 13.00 8.15
N GLY A 165 9.92 13.32 9.37
CA GLY A 165 10.72 14.00 10.39
C GLY A 165 11.97 13.22 10.76
N ILE A 166 11.87 11.91 10.95
CA ILE A 166 13.02 11.03 11.23
C ILE A 166 14.00 11.03 10.05
N SER A 167 13.49 10.86 8.84
CA SER A 167 14.33 10.85 7.63
C SER A 167 15.06 12.17 7.42
N GLN A 168 14.37 13.30 7.56
CA GLN A 168 14.95 14.64 7.41
C GLN A 168 15.89 15.02 8.57
N GLY A 169 15.73 14.39 9.73
CA GLY A 169 16.60 14.55 10.90
C GLY A 169 18.01 13.94 10.74
N GLY A 170 18.33 13.41 9.56
CA GLY A 170 19.67 12.92 9.20
C GLY A 170 19.77 11.40 9.08
N MET A 171 18.70 10.64 9.35
CA MET A 171 18.74 9.19 9.17
C MET A 171 18.66 8.78 7.69
N GLY A 172 18.07 9.62 6.82
CA GLY A 172 17.79 9.26 5.44
C GLY A 172 16.67 8.21 5.32
N PRO A 173 16.57 7.47 4.21
CA PRO A 173 15.67 6.34 4.09
C PRO A 173 16.02 5.26 5.13
N PHE A 174 15.01 4.67 5.75
CA PHE A 174 15.17 3.63 6.77
C PHE A 174 14.11 2.54 6.65
N LEU A 175 14.40 1.39 7.22
CA LEU A 175 13.46 0.33 7.52
C LEU A 175 13.20 0.31 9.03
N TYR A 176 12.05 -0.18 9.46
CA TYR A 176 11.70 -0.25 10.87
C TYR A 176 11.15 -1.62 11.23
N ARG A 177 11.25 -1.98 12.52
CA ARG A 177 10.66 -3.20 13.05
C ARG A 177 9.80 -2.88 14.25
N ILE A 178 8.60 -3.41 14.27
CA ILE A 178 7.66 -3.42 15.39
C ILE A 178 7.41 -4.89 15.72
N ALA A 179 7.80 -5.31 16.90
CA ALA A 179 7.67 -6.69 17.31
C ALA A 179 7.50 -6.77 18.84
N PRO A 180 6.95 -7.87 19.36
CA PRO A 180 7.00 -8.16 20.79
C PRO A 180 8.44 -8.21 21.32
N PRO A 181 8.68 -7.96 22.62
CA PRO A 181 10.04 -7.87 23.18
C PRO A 181 10.90 -9.13 22.98
N ASP A 182 10.30 -10.29 22.89
CA ASP A 182 10.95 -11.60 22.66
C ASP A 182 11.32 -11.86 21.18
N GLN A 183 10.95 -10.94 20.29
CA GLN A 183 11.20 -11.04 18.86
C GLN A 183 12.02 -9.85 18.30
N LEU A 184 12.49 -8.95 19.17
CA LEU A 184 13.35 -7.81 18.79
C LEU A 184 14.82 -8.18 18.70
#